data_853cc4fdefd4bad78b722c0bd4535156
#
_entry.id   853cc4fdefd4bad78b722c0bd4535156
#
_cell.length_a   1.000
_cell.length_b   1.000
_cell.length_c   1.000
_cell.angle_alpha   90.00
_cell.angle_beta   90.00
_cell.angle_gamma   90.00
#
_symmetry.space_group_name_H-M   'P 1'
#
loop_
_entity.id
_entity.type
_entity.pdbx_description
1 polymer ?
#
loop_
_entity_poly.entity_id
_entity_poly.type
_entity_poly.pdbx_seq_one_letter_code
_entity_poly.pdbx_strand_id
1 'polypeptide(L)'
;AGEFSAGTPYPNPFDNSVNIPFIINTEGDVMLTVYSLAGQKVRVIVFPGVAPGSYNAVWDGCGPDNAPVSAGLYIYALTFKGRSYSGRLVKSATSGSISSGSGLEPVMLPPDEPLPDISLRFPVSAEVTAADYYPVRLTDITLARDTVIDFVLAQKNPMPFTVDGNYIARFNDGVYNPMILKGINLGSSPPGYFPGEIAYAIPAETYERWIERIAEAGFNTIRVYTLHPPVFYEKLAEYNQRHQERPLLLFQGIWLEEIEDGTDPLAYDLIRRRSAFSSEISEVIDCINGNADIAFRYGKSYGIYRTDVSQWTAGYIIGREVAPQEIDSTNKFHPGTASYSGTR
;
A
#
# COMPACT_ATOMS: atom_id res chain seq x y z
N ALA A 1 27.36 10.78 29.36
CA ALA A 1 27.69 9.95 28.21
C ALA A 1 27.22 8.53 28.48
N GLY A 2 26.48 7.90 27.55
CA GLY A 2 25.97 6.54 27.71
C GLY A 2 27.10 5.52 27.64
N GLU A 3 26.87 4.34 28.21
CA GLU A 3 27.83 3.23 28.26
C GLU A 3 28.23 2.71 26.85
N PHE A 4 27.38 2.90 25.86
CA PHE A 4 27.56 2.47 24.48
C PHE A 4 26.88 3.45 23.52
N SER A 5 27.53 3.82 22.41
CA SER A 5 26.98 4.63 21.31
C SER A 5 27.57 4.18 19.98
N ALA A 6 26.81 4.32 18.89
CA ALA A 6 27.24 4.05 17.54
C ALA A 6 27.02 5.25 16.63
N GLY A 7 27.90 5.42 15.66
CA GLY A 7 27.87 6.50 14.68
C GLY A 7 27.35 6.05 13.31
N THR A 8 27.39 6.98 12.34
CA THR A 8 26.94 6.72 10.98
C THR A 8 27.98 5.87 10.23
N PRO A 9 27.57 4.77 9.59
CA PRO A 9 28.47 3.96 8.76
C PRO A 9 29.05 4.75 7.58
N TYR A 10 30.34 4.51 7.28
CA TYR A 10 31.02 5.15 6.18
C TYR A 10 32.08 4.24 5.52
N PRO A 11 32.31 4.32 4.17
CA PRO A 11 31.39 4.92 3.22
C PRO A 11 30.07 4.17 3.18
N ASN A 12 28.98 4.87 2.87
CA ASN A 12 27.69 4.25 2.67
C ASN A 12 26.90 5.09 1.66
N PRO A 13 26.73 4.66 0.38
CA PRO A 13 27.06 3.33 -0.17
C PRO A 13 28.54 2.95 -0.14
N PHE A 14 28.83 1.64 -0.11
CA PHE A 14 30.18 1.10 -0.08
C PHE A 14 30.38 0.03 -1.16
N ASP A 15 31.63 -0.13 -1.60
CA ASP A 15 32.03 -1.13 -2.61
C ASP A 15 32.62 -2.38 -1.96
N ASN A 16 33.69 -2.22 -1.18
CA ASN A 16 34.47 -3.34 -0.62
C ASN A 16 34.23 -3.53 0.89
N SER A 17 34.25 -2.43 1.64
CA SER A 17 34.06 -2.47 3.11
C SER A 17 33.35 -1.24 3.60
N VAL A 18 32.74 -1.36 4.76
CA VAL A 18 32.07 -0.27 5.47
C VAL A 18 32.50 -0.26 6.94
N ASN A 19 32.77 0.93 7.45
CA ASN A 19 33.11 1.18 8.84
C ASN A 19 31.84 1.57 9.60
N ILE A 20 31.62 0.96 10.75
CA ILE A 20 30.53 1.29 11.67
C ILE A 20 31.18 1.80 12.97
N PRO A 21 31.30 3.14 13.14
CA PRO A 21 31.94 3.71 14.29
C PRO A 21 31.12 3.52 15.55
N PHE A 22 31.78 3.22 16.67
CA PHE A 22 31.12 3.11 17.98
C PHE A 22 32.06 3.46 19.12
N ILE A 23 31.47 3.74 20.30
CA ILE A 23 32.17 4.04 21.54
C ILE A 23 31.61 3.17 22.65
N ILE A 24 32.47 2.59 23.43
CA ILE A 24 32.13 1.91 24.70
C ILE A 24 32.93 2.51 25.84
N ASN A 25 32.28 2.66 26.97
CA ASN A 25 32.87 3.23 28.18
C ASN A 25 33.24 2.17 29.24
N THR A 26 32.92 0.92 28.98
CA THR A 26 33.27 -0.23 29.83
C THR A 26 33.71 -1.38 28.93
N GLU A 27 34.58 -2.26 29.47
CA GLU A 27 35.03 -3.45 28.77
C GLU A 27 33.88 -4.45 28.55
N GLY A 28 33.87 -5.12 27.40
CA GLY A 28 32.91 -6.17 27.08
C GLY A 28 32.92 -6.62 25.63
N ASP A 29 32.13 -7.62 25.34
CA ASP A 29 32.00 -8.16 23.99
C ASP A 29 31.09 -7.28 23.13
N VAL A 30 31.56 -6.98 21.92
CA VAL A 30 30.78 -6.28 20.88
C VAL A 30 30.47 -7.26 19.77
N MET A 31 29.23 -7.25 19.28
CA MET A 31 28.81 -8.14 18.20
C MET A 31 28.18 -7.30 17.06
N LEU A 32 28.72 -7.47 15.86
CA LEU A 32 28.14 -6.95 14.64
C LEU A 32 27.40 -8.08 13.90
N THR A 33 26.12 -7.90 13.67
CA THR A 33 25.32 -8.82 12.84
C THR A 33 24.78 -8.06 11.63
N VAL A 34 24.96 -8.63 10.44
CA VAL A 34 24.42 -8.09 9.20
C VAL A 34 23.33 -9.02 8.69
N TYR A 35 22.22 -8.43 8.25
CA TYR A 35 21.05 -9.13 7.74
C TYR A 35 20.73 -8.71 6.30
N SER A 36 20.16 -9.61 5.52
CA SER A 36 19.47 -9.28 4.28
C SER A 36 18.12 -8.59 4.57
N LEU A 37 17.49 -8.01 3.55
CA LEU A 37 16.12 -7.46 3.69
C LEU A 37 15.08 -8.51 4.05
N ALA A 38 15.35 -9.79 3.74
CA ALA A 38 14.49 -10.91 4.13
C ALA A 38 14.68 -11.35 5.59
N GLY A 39 15.53 -10.63 6.37
CA GLY A 39 15.81 -10.94 7.77
C GLY A 39 16.79 -12.12 7.99
N GLN A 40 17.38 -12.65 6.93
CA GLN A 40 18.38 -13.71 7.05
C GLN A 40 19.72 -13.14 7.53
N LYS A 41 20.39 -13.81 8.46
CA LYS A 41 21.73 -13.43 8.90
C LYS A 41 22.74 -13.68 7.78
N VAL A 42 23.38 -12.62 7.34
CA VAL A 42 24.42 -12.62 6.29
C VAL A 42 25.81 -12.76 6.88
N ARG A 43 26.08 -12.05 7.98
CA ARG A 43 27.37 -12.07 8.67
C ARG A 43 27.18 -11.85 10.16
N VAL A 44 27.97 -12.55 10.96
CA VAL A 44 28.09 -12.29 12.40
C VAL A 44 29.58 -12.18 12.72
N ILE A 45 29.98 -11.08 13.36
CA ILE A 45 31.35 -10.83 13.76
C ILE A 45 31.32 -10.51 15.25
N VAL A 46 32.08 -11.25 16.02
CA VAL A 46 32.20 -11.05 17.47
C VAL A 46 33.57 -10.49 17.78
N PHE A 47 33.61 -9.40 18.55
CA PHE A 47 34.81 -8.77 19.05
C PHE A 47 34.83 -8.98 20.59
N PRO A 48 35.54 -10.00 21.07
CA PRO A 48 35.54 -10.33 22.51
C PRO A 48 36.43 -9.37 23.30
N GLY A 49 36.01 -9.01 24.51
CA GLY A 49 36.80 -8.29 25.47
C GLY A 49 37.30 -6.92 24.99
N VAL A 50 36.47 -6.18 24.26
CA VAL A 50 36.86 -4.84 23.77
C VAL A 50 36.99 -3.89 24.95
N ALA A 51 38.16 -3.24 25.10
CA ALA A 51 38.42 -2.24 26.13
C ALA A 51 37.60 -0.96 25.90
N PRO A 52 37.40 -0.11 26.93
CA PRO A 52 36.78 1.20 26.74
C PRO A 52 37.52 2.02 25.67
N GLY A 53 36.78 2.62 24.74
CA GLY A 53 37.38 3.37 23.63
C GLY A 53 36.44 3.62 22.47
N SER A 54 36.98 4.22 21.40
CA SER A 54 36.32 4.49 20.16
C SER A 54 36.87 3.57 19.06
N TYR A 55 35.97 2.93 18.30
CA TYR A 55 36.30 1.89 17.33
C TYR A 55 35.45 1.97 16.07
N ASN A 56 35.97 1.39 15.00
CA ASN A 56 35.19 1.02 13.82
C ASN A 56 34.99 -0.49 13.79
N ALA A 57 33.75 -0.97 13.79
CA ALA A 57 33.45 -2.33 13.39
C ALA A 57 33.39 -2.38 11.86
N VAL A 58 34.29 -3.14 11.25
CA VAL A 58 34.46 -3.18 9.80
C VAL A 58 33.76 -4.43 9.25
N TRP A 59 32.88 -4.25 8.27
CA TRP A 59 32.34 -5.33 7.48
C TRP A 59 32.88 -5.25 6.04
N ASP A 60 33.45 -6.34 5.57
CA ASP A 60 34.09 -6.49 4.26
C ASP A 60 33.10 -6.81 3.12
N GLY A 61 31.80 -6.71 3.35
CA GLY A 61 30.79 -7.01 2.34
C GLY A 61 30.72 -8.47 1.93
N CYS A 62 31.26 -9.39 2.77
CA CYS A 62 31.21 -10.83 2.52
C CYS A 62 30.22 -11.57 3.41
N GLY A 63 29.72 -12.69 2.91
CA GLY A 63 28.85 -13.65 3.61
C GLY A 63 29.62 -14.61 4.53
N PRO A 64 28.96 -15.67 5.04
CA PRO A 64 29.55 -16.64 5.97
C PRO A 64 30.66 -17.49 5.32
N ASP A 65 30.63 -17.65 4.03
CA ASP A 65 31.60 -18.37 3.20
C ASP A 65 32.76 -17.49 2.70
N ASN A 66 32.85 -16.25 3.18
CA ASN A 66 33.76 -15.19 2.71
C ASN A 66 33.61 -14.83 1.23
N ALA A 67 32.51 -15.22 0.58
CA ALA A 67 32.17 -14.74 -0.73
C ALA A 67 31.50 -13.38 -0.67
N PRO A 68 31.78 -12.45 -1.60
CA PRO A 68 31.11 -11.15 -1.67
C PRO A 68 29.60 -11.32 -1.82
N VAL A 69 28.85 -10.58 -1.03
CA VAL A 69 27.38 -10.58 -1.17
C VAL A 69 26.95 -9.69 -2.34
N SER A 70 25.77 -9.92 -2.88
CA SER A 70 25.22 -9.13 -3.98
C SER A 70 25.06 -7.66 -3.62
N ALA A 71 25.14 -6.79 -4.62
CA ALA A 71 24.77 -5.39 -4.45
C ALA A 71 23.32 -5.28 -3.94
N GLY A 72 23.09 -4.34 -3.03
CA GLY A 72 21.77 -4.18 -2.45
C GLY A 72 21.79 -3.54 -1.08
N LEU A 73 20.61 -3.52 -0.46
CA LEU A 73 20.41 -2.99 0.88
C LEU A 73 20.52 -4.10 1.92
N TYR A 74 21.28 -3.82 2.98
CA TYR A 74 21.49 -4.69 4.14
C TYR A 74 21.13 -3.91 5.41
N ILE A 75 20.87 -4.65 6.48
CA ILE A 75 20.61 -4.08 7.82
C ILE A 75 21.71 -4.61 8.73
N TYR A 76 22.33 -3.73 9.51
CA TYR A 76 23.25 -4.15 10.55
C TYR A 76 22.65 -3.93 11.94
N ALA A 77 23.09 -4.75 12.88
CA ALA A 77 22.88 -4.56 14.30
C ALA A 77 24.23 -4.70 15.02
N LEU A 78 24.62 -3.63 15.73
CA LEU A 78 25.78 -3.61 16.58
C LEU A 78 25.32 -3.72 18.03
N THR A 79 25.74 -4.77 18.75
CA THR A 79 25.22 -5.10 20.08
C THR A 79 26.34 -5.11 21.12
N PHE A 80 26.08 -4.52 22.28
CA PHE A 80 26.95 -4.48 23.44
C PHE A 80 26.14 -4.55 24.72
N LYS A 81 26.43 -5.52 25.59
CA LYS A 81 25.76 -5.71 26.90
C LYS A 81 24.23 -5.59 26.85
N GLY A 82 23.60 -6.24 25.85
CA GLY A 82 22.14 -6.23 25.68
C GLY A 82 21.55 -4.97 25.07
N ARG A 83 22.35 -3.96 24.72
CA ARG A 83 21.95 -2.79 23.97
C ARG A 83 22.32 -3.00 22.49
N SER A 84 21.50 -2.51 21.57
CA SER A 84 21.74 -2.66 20.14
C SER A 84 21.50 -1.36 19.40
N TYR A 85 22.40 -1.06 18.45
CA TYR A 85 22.22 -0.03 17.42
C TYR A 85 22.09 -0.71 16.07
N SER A 86 21.13 -0.26 15.27
CA SER A 86 20.90 -0.81 13.94
C SER A 86 20.79 0.28 12.90
N GLY A 87 21.09 -0.07 11.66
CA GLY A 87 20.99 0.85 10.52
C GLY A 87 21.09 0.13 9.21
N ARG A 88 21.11 0.91 8.11
CA ARG A 88 21.14 0.41 6.74
C ARG A 88 22.54 0.54 6.15
N LEU A 89 22.91 -0.46 5.36
CA LEU A 89 24.16 -0.47 4.57
C LEU A 89 23.77 -0.71 3.10
N VAL A 90 24.28 0.12 2.23
CA VAL A 90 24.06 0.00 0.78
C VAL A 90 25.35 -0.46 0.12
N LYS A 91 25.34 -1.72 -0.38
CA LYS A 91 26.47 -2.25 -1.16
C LYS A 91 26.26 -1.96 -2.64
N SER A 92 27.27 -1.30 -3.25
CA SER A 92 27.27 -0.97 -4.67
C SER A 92 27.58 -2.18 -5.55
N ALA A 93 27.26 -2.08 -6.86
CA ALA A 93 27.48 -3.14 -7.85
C ALA A 93 28.85 -3.04 -8.54
N THR A 94 29.91 -2.75 -7.82
CA THR A 94 31.21 -2.54 -8.47
C THR A 94 32.06 -3.82 -8.46
N SER A 95 32.67 -4.15 -9.59
CA SER A 95 33.67 -5.19 -9.76
C SER A 95 35.05 -4.66 -9.33
N GLY A 96 35.36 -4.81 -8.06
CA GLY A 96 36.65 -4.44 -7.51
C GLY A 96 37.22 -5.55 -6.62
N SER A 97 38.55 -5.66 -6.59
CA SER A 97 39.29 -6.65 -5.80
C SER A 97 38.92 -6.63 -4.32
N ILE A 98 38.71 -7.80 -3.76
CA ILE A 98 38.41 -8.04 -2.35
C ILE A 98 39.56 -7.47 -1.50
N SER A 99 39.24 -6.49 -0.65
CA SER A 99 40.16 -6.05 0.40
C SER A 99 39.94 -6.84 1.68
N SER A 100 41.01 -7.08 2.37
CA SER A 100 41.16 -8.00 3.49
C SER A 100 40.22 -7.75 4.68
N GLY A 101 39.30 -8.65 4.92
CA GLY A 101 38.77 -9.03 6.23
C GLY A 101 37.93 -8.04 7.02
N SER A 102 36.82 -8.51 7.55
CA SER A 102 36.08 -7.82 8.63
C SER A 102 36.93 -7.75 9.91
N GLY A 103 36.92 -6.64 10.62
CA GLY A 103 37.78 -6.45 11.78
C GLY A 103 37.31 -5.34 12.72
N LEU A 104 38.09 -5.12 13.76
CA LEU A 104 37.95 -4.02 14.70
C LEU A 104 39.16 -3.10 14.58
N GLU A 105 38.93 -1.86 14.21
CA GLU A 105 39.97 -0.84 14.10
C GLU A 105 39.79 0.22 15.20
N PRO A 106 40.83 0.53 15.99
CA PRO A 106 40.76 1.62 16.95
C PRO A 106 40.73 2.96 16.24
N VAL A 107 39.83 3.84 16.65
CA VAL A 107 39.75 5.22 16.16
C VAL A 107 40.47 6.13 17.16
N MET A 108 41.59 6.70 16.77
CA MET A 108 42.24 7.75 17.54
C MET A 108 41.48 9.06 17.32
N LEU A 109 40.61 9.41 18.26
CA LEU A 109 40.00 10.74 18.32
C LEU A 109 40.95 11.72 19.06
N PRO A 110 41.01 12.98 18.61
CA PRO A 110 41.69 14.02 19.40
C PRO A 110 40.98 14.15 20.77
N PRO A 111 41.72 14.36 21.87
CA PRO A 111 41.18 14.21 23.23
C PRO A 111 40.11 15.21 23.67
N ASP A 112 39.78 16.24 22.94
CA ASP A 112 38.96 17.36 23.42
C ASP A 112 37.84 17.87 22.48
N GLU A 113 37.45 17.14 21.43
CA GLU A 113 36.23 17.52 20.70
C GLU A 113 35.02 16.84 21.32
N PRO A 114 33.98 17.60 21.72
CA PRO A 114 32.71 17.01 22.09
C PRO A 114 32.17 16.21 20.90
N LEU A 115 31.88 14.94 21.11
CA LEU A 115 31.28 14.08 20.10
C LEU A 115 30.07 14.80 19.51
N PRO A 116 29.99 14.89 18.19
CA PRO A 116 28.79 15.42 17.56
C PRO A 116 27.59 14.65 18.11
N ASP A 117 26.50 15.36 18.37
CA ASP A 117 25.22 14.76 18.76
C ASP A 117 24.77 13.86 17.61
N ILE A 118 25.14 12.56 17.70
CA ILE A 118 24.82 11.57 16.68
C ILE A 118 23.38 11.12 16.96
N SER A 119 22.46 12.00 16.68
CA SER A 119 21.08 11.60 16.47
C SER A 119 21.03 10.78 15.17
N LEU A 120 20.75 9.50 15.27
CA LEU A 120 20.46 8.66 14.11
C LEU A 120 19.22 9.21 13.41
N ARG A 121 19.41 10.14 12.48
CA ARG A 121 18.34 10.73 11.67
C ARG A 121 18.12 9.87 10.42
N PHE A 122 17.75 8.62 10.60
CA PHE A 122 17.21 7.83 9.50
C PHE A 122 15.70 7.82 9.64
N PRO A 123 14.96 8.21 8.60
CA PRO A 123 13.53 7.99 8.60
C PRO A 123 13.29 6.48 8.61
N VAL A 124 12.72 5.98 9.69
CA VAL A 124 12.22 4.62 9.77
C VAL A 124 10.72 4.64 9.53
N SER A 125 10.20 3.56 8.97
CA SER A 125 8.77 3.34 8.90
C SER A 125 8.42 2.21 9.87
N ALA A 126 7.36 2.41 10.63
CA ALA A 126 6.79 1.38 11.47
C ALA A 126 5.36 1.09 11.01
N GLU A 127 5.01 -0.18 10.91
CA GLU A 127 3.66 -0.61 10.60
C GLU A 127 3.18 -1.54 11.69
N VAL A 128 2.01 -1.23 12.24
CA VAL A 128 1.35 -2.07 13.25
C VAL A 128 0.06 -2.60 12.66
N THR A 129 -0.09 -3.92 12.72
CA THR A 129 -1.28 -4.63 12.28
C THR A 129 -1.85 -5.43 13.46
N ALA A 130 -3.16 -5.40 13.61
CA ALA A 130 -3.88 -6.25 14.55
C ALA A 130 -5.16 -6.77 13.89
N ALA A 131 -5.63 -7.94 14.30
CA ALA A 131 -6.92 -8.44 13.85
C ALA A 131 -8.01 -7.43 14.24
N ASP A 132 -8.96 -7.21 13.34
CA ASP A 132 -10.08 -6.28 13.53
C ASP A 132 -9.70 -4.79 13.70
N TYR A 133 -8.47 -4.42 13.37
CA TYR A 133 -8.03 -3.01 13.34
C TYR A 133 -7.44 -2.64 11.99
N TYR A 134 -7.58 -1.37 11.60
CA TYR A 134 -6.89 -0.84 10.43
C TYR A 134 -5.39 -0.78 10.70
N PRO A 135 -4.55 -1.19 9.73
CA PRO A 135 -3.11 -1.04 9.87
C PRO A 135 -2.76 0.45 9.95
N VAL A 136 -1.86 0.78 10.86
CA VAL A 136 -1.28 2.12 10.95
C VAL A 136 0.17 2.04 10.54
N ARG A 137 0.52 2.82 9.53
CA ARG A 137 1.89 2.97 9.05
C ARG A 137 2.35 4.39 9.31
N LEU A 138 3.42 4.51 10.05
CA LEU A 138 4.13 5.77 10.25
C LEU A 138 5.39 5.74 9.37
N THR A 139 5.60 6.81 8.61
CA THR A 139 6.81 7.01 7.80
C THR A 139 7.61 8.16 8.38
N ASP A 140 8.88 8.22 8.01
CA ASP A 140 9.77 9.34 8.37
C ASP A 140 9.93 9.55 9.88
N ILE A 141 9.85 8.46 10.66
CA ILE A 141 10.03 8.51 12.10
C ILE A 141 11.51 8.77 12.40
N THR A 142 11.79 9.86 13.08
CA THR A 142 13.13 10.13 13.64
C THR A 142 13.21 9.45 15.01
N LEU A 143 14.06 8.43 15.14
CA LEU A 143 14.32 7.77 16.42
C LEU A 143 15.42 8.52 17.16
N ALA A 144 15.07 9.12 18.30
CA ALA A 144 16.01 9.54 19.32
C ALA A 144 16.21 8.39 20.33
N ARG A 145 17.16 8.55 21.25
CA ARG A 145 17.30 7.59 22.35
C ARG A 145 15.98 7.48 23.12
N ASP A 146 15.66 6.27 23.53
CA ASP A 146 14.48 5.96 24.35
C ASP A 146 13.15 6.49 23.76
N THR A 147 13.04 6.42 22.43
CA THR A 147 11.81 6.82 21.74
C THR A 147 10.72 5.77 21.97
N VAL A 148 9.63 6.18 22.59
CA VAL A 148 8.39 5.42 22.67
C VAL A 148 7.49 5.90 21.55
N ILE A 149 6.94 4.98 20.77
CA ILE A 149 5.98 5.28 19.71
C ILE A 149 4.67 4.63 20.09
N ASP A 150 3.69 5.45 20.43
CA ASP A 150 2.34 5.01 20.69
C ASP A 150 1.55 4.93 19.39
N PHE A 151 0.91 3.79 19.15
CA PHE A 151 0.02 3.58 18.02
C PHE A 151 -1.42 3.55 18.52
N VAL A 152 -2.25 4.41 17.98
CA VAL A 152 -3.70 4.33 18.15
C VAL A 152 -4.25 3.61 16.93
N LEU A 153 -4.70 2.39 17.12
CA LEU A 153 -5.33 1.60 16.06
C LEU A 153 -6.83 1.90 16.05
N ALA A 154 -7.33 2.29 14.87
CA ALA A 154 -8.77 2.38 14.65
C ALA A 154 -9.33 0.97 14.46
N GLN A 155 -10.32 0.58 15.25
CA GLN A 155 -11.01 -0.67 15.08
C GLN A 155 -11.71 -0.69 13.73
N LYS A 156 -11.56 -1.79 12.99
CA LYS A 156 -12.34 -2.01 11.77
C LYS A 156 -13.80 -2.13 12.17
N ASN A 157 -14.61 -1.24 11.64
CA ASN A 157 -16.03 -1.51 11.67
C ASN A 157 -16.29 -2.80 10.89
N PRO A 158 -17.20 -3.66 11.34
CA PRO A 158 -17.59 -4.81 10.55
C PRO A 158 -17.99 -4.32 9.16
N MET A 159 -17.57 -5.06 8.12
CA MET A 159 -17.95 -4.72 6.75
C MET A 159 -19.45 -4.55 6.68
N PRO A 160 -19.97 -3.49 6.04
CA PRO A 160 -21.42 -3.25 6.02
C PRO A 160 -22.20 -4.39 5.37
N PHE A 161 -21.55 -5.15 4.48
CA PHE A 161 -22.15 -6.27 3.77
C PHE A 161 -21.21 -7.47 3.71
N THR A 162 -21.82 -8.66 3.65
CA THR A 162 -21.13 -9.94 3.43
C THR A 162 -21.98 -10.84 2.53
N VAL A 163 -21.38 -11.94 2.08
CA VAL A 163 -22.12 -13.03 1.42
C VAL A 163 -22.35 -14.13 2.44
N ASP A 164 -23.60 -14.52 2.63
CA ASP A 164 -24.01 -15.63 3.48
C ASP A 164 -24.77 -16.67 2.64
N GLY A 165 -24.08 -17.74 2.27
CA GLY A 165 -24.58 -18.73 1.34
C GLY A 165 -24.94 -18.11 -0.02
N ASN A 166 -26.23 -18.09 -0.35
CA ASN A 166 -26.76 -17.54 -1.61
C ASN A 166 -27.29 -16.10 -1.46
N TYR A 167 -27.10 -15.46 -0.31
CA TYR A 167 -27.63 -14.14 -0.02
C TYR A 167 -26.53 -13.13 0.23
N ILE A 168 -26.82 -11.89 -0.10
CA ILE A 168 -26.09 -10.76 0.43
C ILE A 168 -26.72 -10.42 1.77
N ALA A 169 -25.91 -10.27 2.79
CA ALA A 169 -26.34 -9.93 4.14
C ALA A 169 -25.76 -8.58 4.56
N ARG A 170 -26.56 -7.76 5.21
CA ARG A 170 -26.18 -6.47 5.75
C ARG A 170 -25.95 -6.57 7.25
N PHE A 171 -24.89 -5.93 7.73
CA PHE A 171 -24.60 -5.82 9.16
C PHE A 171 -25.52 -4.78 9.81
N ASN A 172 -26.33 -5.22 10.78
CA ASN A 172 -27.16 -4.36 11.62
C ASN A 172 -27.18 -4.94 13.02
N ASP A 173 -27.07 -4.09 14.03
CA ASP A 173 -27.21 -4.47 15.45
C ASP A 173 -26.36 -5.68 15.87
N GLY A 174 -25.13 -5.75 15.38
CA GLY A 174 -24.19 -6.81 15.75
C GLY A 174 -24.32 -8.12 14.97
N VAL A 175 -25.24 -8.22 14.02
CA VAL A 175 -25.47 -9.44 13.22
C VAL A 175 -25.62 -9.11 11.73
N TYR A 176 -25.27 -10.08 10.89
CA TYR A 176 -25.55 -10.03 9.45
C TYR A 176 -26.92 -10.59 9.15
N ASN A 177 -27.76 -9.79 8.54
CA ASN A 177 -29.12 -10.16 8.16
C ASN A 177 -29.21 -10.32 6.63
N PRO A 178 -29.62 -11.50 6.12
CA PRO A 178 -29.85 -11.69 4.69
C PRO A 178 -30.90 -10.73 4.15
N MET A 179 -30.69 -10.24 2.94
CA MET A 179 -31.59 -9.26 2.33
C MET A 179 -32.00 -9.64 0.92
N ILE A 180 -33.18 -9.18 0.53
CA ILE A 180 -33.68 -9.29 -0.84
C ILE A 180 -33.40 -7.98 -1.56
N LEU A 181 -32.61 -8.05 -2.63
CA LEU A 181 -32.28 -6.92 -3.49
C LEU A 181 -33.37 -6.74 -4.54
N LYS A 182 -33.97 -5.56 -4.58
CA LYS A 182 -34.86 -5.10 -5.65
C LYS A 182 -34.18 -3.94 -6.34
N GLY A 183 -33.38 -4.25 -7.38
CA GLY A 183 -32.49 -3.30 -8.03
C GLY A 183 -33.04 -2.75 -9.33
N ILE A 184 -32.57 -1.56 -9.66
CA ILE A 184 -32.74 -0.92 -10.97
C ILE A 184 -31.38 -0.48 -11.50
N ASN A 185 -31.18 -0.58 -12.82
CA ASN A 185 -30.02 -0.04 -13.48
C ASN A 185 -30.21 1.45 -13.74
N LEU A 186 -29.25 2.27 -13.31
CA LEU A 186 -29.18 3.69 -13.65
C LEU A 186 -28.03 3.92 -14.59
N GLY A 187 -28.31 4.38 -15.79
CA GLY A 187 -27.30 4.76 -16.78
C GLY A 187 -26.56 6.02 -16.33
N SER A 188 -25.33 6.17 -16.79
CA SER A 188 -24.47 7.30 -16.46
C SER A 188 -24.74 8.57 -17.28
N SER A 189 -25.72 8.54 -18.20
CA SER A 189 -26.11 9.69 -19.00
C SER A 189 -27.59 9.57 -19.42
N PRO A 190 -28.27 10.69 -19.73
CA PRO A 190 -29.57 10.68 -20.38
C PRO A 190 -29.52 10.04 -21.76
N PRO A 191 -30.67 9.60 -22.30
CA PRO A 191 -30.76 9.06 -23.65
C PRO A 191 -30.17 10.02 -24.69
N GLY A 192 -29.38 9.48 -25.62
CA GLY A 192 -28.75 10.24 -26.71
C GLY A 192 -27.36 10.78 -26.41
N TYR A 193 -26.81 10.49 -25.23
CA TYR A 193 -25.46 10.91 -24.83
C TYR A 193 -24.66 9.72 -24.31
N PHE A 194 -23.34 9.76 -24.53
CA PHE A 194 -22.42 8.78 -23.94
C PHE A 194 -22.12 9.06 -22.47
N PRO A 195 -21.74 8.04 -21.71
CA PRO A 195 -21.28 8.21 -20.34
C PRO A 195 -20.14 9.25 -20.26
N GLY A 196 -20.26 10.20 -19.33
CA GLY A 196 -19.28 11.26 -19.13
C GLY A 196 -19.42 12.49 -20.04
N GLU A 197 -20.13 12.42 -21.17
CA GLU A 197 -20.27 13.59 -22.05
C GLU A 197 -21.06 14.73 -21.42
N ILE A 198 -22.13 14.40 -20.74
CA ILE A 198 -22.99 15.42 -20.10
C ILE A 198 -23.17 15.18 -18.61
N ALA A 199 -22.31 14.36 -18.01
CA ALA A 199 -22.41 14.07 -16.59
C ALA A 199 -22.49 15.34 -15.73
N TYR A 200 -21.86 16.42 -16.19
CA TYR A 200 -21.86 17.74 -15.53
C TYR A 200 -23.00 18.65 -15.97
N ALA A 201 -23.72 18.28 -17.00
CA ALA A 201 -24.91 19.01 -17.45
C ALA A 201 -26.20 18.54 -16.74
N ILE A 202 -26.14 17.44 -15.98
CA ILE A 202 -27.27 16.95 -15.19
C ILE A 202 -27.32 17.75 -13.87
N PRO A 203 -28.35 18.56 -13.64
CA PRO A 203 -28.50 19.28 -12.39
C PRO A 203 -28.65 18.35 -11.18
N ALA A 204 -28.21 18.79 -10.02
CA ALA A 204 -28.30 18.05 -8.78
C ALA A 204 -29.74 17.60 -8.45
N GLU A 205 -30.71 18.48 -8.72
CA GLU A 205 -32.15 18.23 -8.51
C GLU A 205 -32.69 17.10 -9.39
N THR A 206 -32.02 16.82 -10.51
CA THR A 206 -32.39 15.69 -11.36
C THR A 206 -31.97 14.37 -10.75
N TYR A 207 -30.76 14.30 -10.19
CA TYR A 207 -30.32 13.13 -9.44
C TYR A 207 -31.18 12.89 -8.18
N GLU A 208 -31.49 13.95 -7.43
CA GLU A 208 -32.37 13.87 -6.27
C GLU A 208 -33.73 13.30 -6.65
N ARG A 209 -34.38 13.86 -7.67
CA ARG A 209 -35.66 13.37 -8.17
C ARG A 209 -35.60 11.91 -8.67
N TRP A 210 -34.52 11.49 -9.31
CA TRP A 210 -34.38 10.09 -9.76
C TRP A 210 -34.26 9.15 -8.59
N ILE A 211 -33.44 9.48 -7.61
CA ILE A 211 -33.23 8.69 -6.39
C ILE A 211 -34.54 8.55 -5.62
N GLU A 212 -35.29 9.64 -5.44
CA GLU A 212 -36.60 9.62 -4.76
C GLU A 212 -37.60 8.72 -5.52
N ARG A 213 -37.72 8.86 -6.82
CA ARG A 213 -38.64 8.05 -7.64
C ARG A 213 -38.28 6.56 -7.63
N ILE A 214 -37.00 6.22 -7.61
CA ILE A 214 -36.54 4.84 -7.51
C ILE A 214 -37.00 4.24 -6.16
N ALA A 215 -36.81 4.97 -5.09
CA ALA A 215 -37.25 4.54 -3.77
C ALA A 215 -38.78 4.45 -3.63
N GLU A 216 -39.54 5.44 -4.15
CA GLU A 216 -41.01 5.44 -4.19
C GLU A 216 -41.57 4.25 -4.96
N ALA A 217 -40.89 3.84 -6.03
CA ALA A 217 -41.25 2.65 -6.83
C ALA A 217 -40.97 1.33 -6.10
N GLY A 218 -40.42 1.37 -4.87
CA GLY A 218 -40.15 0.22 -4.02
C GLY A 218 -38.86 -0.51 -4.30
N PHE A 219 -37.95 0.08 -5.08
CA PHE A 219 -36.58 -0.42 -5.21
C PHE A 219 -35.76 -0.09 -3.95
N ASN A 220 -34.81 -0.95 -3.63
CA ASN A 220 -33.87 -0.75 -2.52
C ASN A 220 -32.41 -0.74 -2.97
N THR A 221 -32.16 -0.87 -4.27
CA THR A 221 -30.81 -0.99 -4.83
C THR A 221 -30.72 -0.29 -6.17
N ILE A 222 -29.67 0.47 -6.37
CA ILE A 222 -29.28 1.08 -7.64
C ILE A 222 -27.99 0.40 -8.12
N ARG A 223 -27.96 -0.05 -9.38
CA ARG A 223 -26.75 -0.46 -10.07
C ARG A 223 -26.34 0.62 -11.04
N VAL A 224 -25.11 1.08 -10.96
CA VAL A 224 -24.49 1.95 -11.96
C VAL A 224 -23.41 1.18 -12.72
N TYR A 225 -23.21 1.50 -13.99
CA TYR A 225 -22.28 0.78 -14.87
C TYR A 225 -20.85 1.32 -14.77
N THR A 226 -20.74 2.62 -14.56
CA THR A 226 -19.47 3.35 -14.49
C THR A 226 -19.52 4.34 -13.32
N LEU A 227 -18.40 4.99 -13.06
CA LEU A 227 -18.36 6.09 -12.10
C LEU A 227 -19.30 7.21 -12.57
N HIS A 228 -20.12 7.71 -11.66
CA HIS A 228 -20.95 8.90 -11.87
C HIS A 228 -20.21 10.16 -11.39
N PRO A 229 -20.66 11.38 -11.76
CA PRO A 229 -20.14 12.60 -11.19
C PRO A 229 -20.31 12.66 -9.67
N PRO A 230 -19.49 13.44 -8.94
CA PRO A 230 -19.57 13.56 -7.48
C PRO A 230 -20.97 13.83 -6.96
N VAL A 231 -21.74 14.68 -7.65
CA VAL A 231 -23.10 15.07 -7.27
C VAL A 231 -24.07 13.89 -7.12
N PHE A 232 -23.89 12.82 -7.89
CA PHE A 232 -24.72 11.62 -7.72
C PHE A 232 -24.52 10.99 -6.34
N TYR A 233 -23.29 10.84 -5.90
CA TYR A 233 -22.96 10.26 -4.60
C TYR A 233 -23.37 11.17 -3.45
N GLU A 234 -23.25 12.47 -3.63
CA GLU A 234 -23.76 13.47 -2.67
C GLU A 234 -25.27 13.30 -2.48
N LYS A 235 -26.05 13.24 -3.55
CA LYS A 235 -27.51 13.09 -3.48
C LYS A 235 -27.95 11.73 -2.97
N LEU A 236 -27.21 10.67 -3.27
CA LEU A 236 -27.45 9.33 -2.69
C LEU A 236 -27.21 9.35 -1.16
N ALA A 237 -26.12 9.96 -0.73
CA ALA A 237 -25.82 10.08 0.69
C ALA A 237 -26.86 10.94 1.43
N GLU A 238 -27.24 12.10 0.87
CA GLU A 238 -28.28 12.97 1.43
C GLU A 238 -29.63 12.22 1.58
N TYR A 239 -30.02 11.46 0.57
CA TYR A 239 -31.21 10.64 0.61
C TYR A 239 -31.10 9.58 1.73
N ASN A 240 -30.02 8.81 1.77
CA ASN A 240 -29.83 7.74 2.73
C ASN A 240 -29.71 8.21 4.16
N GLN A 241 -29.11 9.39 4.38
CA GLN A 241 -29.06 10.03 5.71
C GLN A 241 -30.46 10.42 6.23
N ARG A 242 -31.36 10.81 5.33
CA ARG A 242 -32.76 11.12 5.67
C ARG A 242 -33.62 9.86 5.83
N HIS A 243 -33.23 8.71 5.25
CA HIS A 243 -34.00 7.47 5.19
C HIS A 243 -33.21 6.28 5.74
N GLN A 244 -32.66 6.40 6.94
CA GLN A 244 -31.75 5.42 7.54
C GLN A 244 -32.36 4.01 7.66
N GLU A 245 -33.68 3.93 7.93
CA GLU A 245 -34.40 2.65 8.02
C GLU A 245 -34.53 1.92 6.67
N ARG A 246 -34.50 2.65 5.57
CA ARG A 246 -34.69 2.11 4.22
C ARG A 246 -33.77 2.80 3.20
N PRO A 247 -32.47 2.73 3.40
CA PRO A 247 -31.54 3.35 2.47
C PRO A 247 -31.55 2.63 1.10
N LEU A 248 -31.23 3.37 0.06
CA LEU A 248 -30.92 2.80 -1.25
C LEU A 248 -29.48 2.32 -1.27
N LEU A 249 -29.29 1.05 -1.62
CA LEU A 249 -27.99 0.44 -1.74
C LEU A 249 -27.40 0.67 -3.12
N LEU A 250 -26.07 0.70 -3.20
CA LEU A 250 -25.33 0.89 -4.44
C LEU A 250 -24.59 -0.40 -4.83
N PHE A 251 -24.74 -0.80 -6.10
CA PHE A 251 -23.79 -1.66 -6.80
C PHE A 251 -23.01 -0.79 -7.77
N GLN A 252 -21.75 -0.57 -7.47
CA GLN A 252 -20.87 0.27 -8.27
C GLN A 252 -20.20 -0.53 -9.37
N GLY A 253 -20.49 -0.19 -10.62
CA GLY A 253 -19.78 -0.73 -11.77
C GLY A 253 -18.43 -0.08 -11.97
N ILE A 254 -17.43 -0.87 -12.36
CA ILE A 254 -16.10 -0.44 -12.76
C ILE A 254 -15.88 -0.90 -14.18
N TRP A 255 -15.92 0.04 -15.11
CA TRP A 255 -15.97 -0.27 -16.55
C TRP A 255 -14.59 -0.64 -17.09
N LEU A 256 -14.50 -1.81 -17.69
CA LEU A 256 -13.35 -2.16 -18.51
C LEU A 256 -13.58 -1.57 -19.93
N GLU A 257 -12.65 -0.73 -20.36
CA GLU A 257 -12.76 -0.03 -21.65
C GLU A 257 -12.96 -0.97 -22.84
N GLU A 258 -13.83 -0.56 -23.74
CA GLU A 258 -14.03 -1.24 -25.01
C GLU A 258 -12.90 -0.93 -25.98
N ILE A 259 -12.81 -1.73 -27.01
CA ILE A 259 -11.84 -1.57 -28.08
C ILE A 259 -12.47 -0.72 -29.16
N GLU A 260 -11.90 0.44 -29.40
CA GLU A 260 -12.39 1.35 -30.44
C GLU A 260 -11.74 1.11 -31.79
N ASP A 261 -10.52 0.57 -31.83
CA ASP A 261 -9.76 0.36 -33.07
C ASP A 261 -9.65 -1.13 -33.43
N GLY A 262 -10.54 -1.59 -34.31
CA GLY A 262 -10.51 -2.96 -34.85
C GLY A 262 -9.40 -3.22 -35.87
N THR A 263 -8.53 -2.24 -36.18
CA THR A 263 -7.44 -2.39 -37.17
C THR A 263 -6.16 -2.94 -36.52
N ASP A 264 -5.96 -2.75 -35.20
CA ASP A 264 -4.84 -3.34 -34.47
C ASP A 264 -5.19 -4.78 -34.01
N PRO A 265 -4.50 -5.82 -34.52
CA PRO A 265 -4.74 -7.20 -34.09
C PRO A 265 -4.57 -7.43 -32.59
N LEU A 266 -3.77 -6.57 -31.92
CA LEU A 266 -3.51 -6.62 -30.49
C LEU A 266 -4.55 -5.82 -29.67
N ALA A 267 -5.45 -5.10 -30.35
CA ALA A 267 -6.48 -4.32 -29.68
C ALA A 267 -7.39 -5.21 -28.80
N TYR A 268 -7.64 -6.45 -29.24
CA TYR A 268 -8.48 -7.42 -28.52
C TYR A 268 -7.76 -8.16 -27.38
N ASP A 269 -6.49 -7.82 -27.06
CA ASP A 269 -5.76 -8.42 -25.97
C ASP A 269 -6.05 -7.71 -24.63
N LEU A 270 -6.84 -8.36 -23.77
CA LEU A 270 -7.27 -7.82 -22.48
C LEU A 270 -6.09 -7.62 -21.48
N ILE A 271 -5.02 -8.40 -21.64
CA ILE A 271 -3.87 -8.30 -20.72
C ILE A 271 -3.17 -6.94 -20.88
N ARG A 272 -3.16 -6.38 -22.08
CA ARG A 272 -2.59 -5.04 -22.32
C ARG A 272 -3.32 -3.92 -21.53
N ARG A 273 -4.56 -4.14 -21.17
CA ARG A 273 -5.40 -3.17 -20.44
C ARG A 273 -5.33 -3.36 -18.92
N ARG A 274 -4.63 -4.40 -18.45
CA ARG A 274 -4.60 -4.77 -17.02
C ARG A 274 -4.17 -3.62 -16.12
N SER A 275 -3.12 -2.89 -16.49
CA SER A 275 -2.61 -1.79 -15.66
C SER A 275 -3.62 -0.64 -15.55
N ALA A 276 -4.15 -0.19 -16.70
CA ALA A 276 -5.14 0.89 -16.74
C ALA A 276 -6.42 0.49 -15.98
N PHE A 277 -6.86 -0.75 -16.14
CA PHE A 277 -8.03 -1.25 -15.44
C PHE A 277 -7.82 -1.39 -13.93
N SER A 278 -6.63 -1.81 -13.49
CA SER A 278 -6.29 -1.83 -12.06
C SER A 278 -6.29 -0.43 -11.46
N SER A 279 -5.82 0.57 -12.19
CA SER A 279 -5.89 1.98 -11.75
C SER A 279 -7.34 2.46 -11.66
N GLU A 280 -8.19 2.14 -12.64
CA GLU A 280 -9.62 2.48 -12.62
C GLU A 280 -10.33 1.85 -11.41
N ILE A 281 -10.00 0.59 -11.07
CA ILE A 281 -10.55 -0.07 -9.87
C ILE A 281 -10.18 0.72 -8.61
N SER A 282 -8.92 1.07 -8.45
CA SER A 282 -8.45 1.82 -7.28
C SER A 282 -9.10 3.20 -7.19
N GLU A 283 -9.13 3.94 -8.31
CA GLU A 283 -9.75 5.27 -8.39
C GLU A 283 -11.25 5.23 -8.03
N VAL A 284 -11.99 4.26 -8.54
CA VAL A 284 -13.43 4.12 -8.23
C VAL A 284 -13.63 3.80 -6.75
N ILE A 285 -12.81 2.93 -6.17
CA ILE A 285 -12.87 2.62 -4.73
C ILE A 285 -12.61 3.89 -3.91
N ASP A 286 -11.60 4.68 -4.26
CA ASP A 286 -11.27 5.93 -3.59
C ASP A 286 -12.42 6.95 -3.71
N CYS A 287 -13.08 7.03 -4.88
CA CYS A 287 -14.26 7.86 -5.08
C CYS A 287 -15.42 7.46 -4.16
N ILE A 288 -15.71 6.16 -4.03
CA ILE A 288 -16.76 5.63 -3.16
C ILE A 288 -16.50 5.92 -1.69
N ASN A 289 -15.23 5.94 -1.29
CA ASN A 289 -14.80 6.31 0.06
C ASN A 289 -14.66 7.83 0.27
N GLY A 290 -15.02 8.65 -0.71
CA GLY A 290 -14.94 10.11 -0.60
C GLY A 290 -13.52 10.67 -0.52
N ASN A 291 -12.54 9.97 -1.07
CA ASN A 291 -11.12 10.30 -0.98
C ASN A 291 -10.44 10.36 -2.35
N ALA A 292 -11.05 11.01 -3.33
CA ALA A 292 -10.48 11.13 -4.66
C ALA A 292 -10.57 12.54 -5.24
N ASP A 293 -9.58 12.88 -6.05
CA ASP A 293 -9.56 14.05 -6.91
C ASP A 293 -9.17 13.59 -8.31
N ILE A 294 -10.17 13.42 -9.16
CA ILE A 294 -10.01 12.88 -10.50
C ILE A 294 -9.93 14.02 -11.50
N ALA A 295 -8.79 14.13 -12.17
CA ALA A 295 -8.58 15.10 -13.23
C ALA A 295 -9.55 14.85 -14.41
N PHE A 296 -9.75 15.87 -15.22
CA PHE A 296 -10.59 15.77 -16.44
C PHE A 296 -10.18 14.57 -17.30
N ARG A 297 -11.16 13.77 -17.69
CA ARG A 297 -11.04 12.61 -18.59
C ARG A 297 -12.15 12.66 -19.62
N TYR A 298 -11.79 12.57 -20.90
CA TYR A 298 -12.79 12.54 -21.96
C TYR A 298 -13.65 11.26 -21.86
N GLY A 299 -14.97 11.43 -22.00
CA GLY A 299 -15.93 10.31 -21.95
C GLY A 299 -16.12 9.65 -20.60
N LYS A 300 -15.48 10.12 -19.52
CA LYS A 300 -15.58 9.57 -18.18
C LYS A 300 -15.90 10.63 -17.14
N SER A 301 -16.45 10.21 -16.01
CA SER A 301 -16.66 11.08 -14.87
C SER A 301 -15.31 11.48 -14.23
N TYR A 302 -15.25 12.72 -13.76
CA TYR A 302 -14.10 13.35 -13.09
C TYR A 302 -14.60 14.31 -12.01
N GLY A 303 -13.71 14.86 -11.20
CA GLY A 303 -14.03 15.85 -10.18
C GLY A 303 -13.59 15.44 -8.79
N ILE A 304 -14.05 16.19 -7.79
CA ILE A 304 -13.63 16.02 -6.41
C ILE A 304 -14.69 15.21 -5.67
N TYR A 305 -14.33 13.99 -5.26
CA TYR A 305 -15.20 13.09 -4.51
C TYR A 305 -14.84 13.21 -3.03
N ARG A 306 -15.78 13.76 -2.22
CA ARG A 306 -15.61 13.95 -0.76
C ARG A 306 -16.69 13.27 0.06
N THR A 307 -17.68 12.69 -0.60
CA THR A 307 -18.80 12.03 0.06
C THR A 307 -18.55 10.53 0.13
N ASP A 308 -18.40 10.00 1.34
CA ASP A 308 -18.26 8.58 1.60
C ASP A 308 -19.64 7.90 1.52
N VAL A 309 -19.79 6.99 0.55
CA VAL A 309 -20.99 6.15 0.37
C VAL A 309 -20.70 4.66 0.57
N SER A 310 -19.52 4.32 1.07
CA SER A 310 -19.06 2.93 1.25
C SER A 310 -20.00 2.11 2.12
N GLN A 311 -20.59 2.72 3.16
CA GLN A 311 -21.54 2.07 4.05
C GLN A 311 -22.85 1.63 3.38
N TRP A 312 -23.15 2.17 2.20
CA TRP A 312 -24.33 1.81 1.39
C TRP A 312 -23.95 1.05 0.13
N THR A 313 -22.66 0.86 -0.13
CA THR A 313 -22.17 0.12 -1.30
C THR A 313 -22.16 -1.37 -1.01
N ALA A 314 -23.16 -2.08 -1.54
CA ALA A 314 -23.36 -3.50 -1.31
C ALA A 314 -22.43 -4.38 -2.15
N GLY A 315 -21.79 -3.83 -3.17
CA GLY A 315 -20.81 -4.54 -3.98
C GLY A 315 -20.28 -3.75 -5.15
N TYR A 316 -19.22 -4.30 -5.74
CA TYR A 316 -18.61 -3.78 -6.97
C TYR A 316 -18.81 -4.77 -8.11
N ILE A 317 -19.14 -4.27 -9.29
CA ILE A 317 -19.22 -5.07 -10.51
C ILE A 317 -18.01 -4.73 -11.35
N ILE A 318 -17.02 -5.62 -11.31
CA ILE A 318 -15.71 -5.40 -11.93
C ILE A 318 -15.73 -5.89 -13.37
N GLY A 319 -15.59 -4.96 -14.30
CA GLY A 319 -15.59 -5.23 -15.73
C GLY A 319 -16.96 -5.07 -16.38
N ARG A 320 -17.05 -5.60 -17.58
CA ARG A 320 -18.23 -5.61 -18.46
C ARG A 320 -18.41 -6.96 -19.12
N GLU A 321 -19.43 -7.10 -19.92
CA GLU A 321 -19.55 -8.22 -20.85
C GLU A 321 -18.41 -8.14 -21.88
N VAL A 322 -17.57 -9.16 -21.88
CA VAL A 322 -16.39 -9.26 -22.76
C VAL A 322 -16.77 -10.01 -24.02
N ALA A 323 -16.43 -9.46 -25.18
CA ALA A 323 -16.74 -10.10 -26.45
C ALA A 323 -15.90 -11.39 -26.64
N PRO A 324 -16.46 -12.43 -27.29
CA PRO A 324 -15.72 -13.68 -27.54
C PRO A 324 -14.37 -13.46 -28.24
N GLN A 325 -14.29 -12.50 -29.14
CA GLN A 325 -13.05 -12.15 -29.87
C GLN A 325 -11.95 -11.64 -28.93
N GLU A 326 -12.30 -10.95 -27.84
CA GLU A 326 -11.35 -10.47 -26.85
C GLU A 326 -10.75 -11.66 -26.07
N ILE A 327 -11.59 -12.63 -25.69
CA ILE A 327 -11.14 -13.85 -25.02
C ILE A 327 -10.24 -14.68 -25.94
N ASP A 328 -10.67 -14.92 -27.18
CA ASP A 328 -9.92 -15.71 -28.15
C ASP A 328 -8.56 -15.08 -28.47
N SER A 329 -8.51 -13.77 -28.67
CA SER A 329 -7.28 -13.04 -28.94
C SER A 329 -6.35 -13.08 -27.75
N THR A 330 -6.86 -12.81 -26.55
CA THR A 330 -6.06 -12.85 -25.32
C THR A 330 -5.44 -14.24 -25.12
N ASN A 331 -6.22 -15.31 -25.28
CA ASN A 331 -5.73 -16.69 -25.14
C ASN A 331 -4.70 -17.05 -26.22
N LYS A 332 -4.86 -16.54 -27.42
CA LYS A 332 -3.91 -16.76 -28.53
C LYS A 332 -2.58 -16.06 -28.28
N PHE A 333 -2.59 -14.84 -27.76
CA PHE A 333 -1.36 -14.07 -27.52
C PHE A 333 -0.65 -14.51 -26.24
N HIS A 334 -1.37 -15.10 -25.28
CA HIS A 334 -0.86 -15.49 -23.97
C HIS A 334 -1.14 -16.97 -23.65
N PRO A 335 -0.70 -17.93 -24.49
CA PRO A 335 -0.97 -19.33 -24.25
C PRO A 335 -0.28 -19.81 -22.96
N GLY A 336 -1.06 -20.37 -22.05
CA GLY A 336 -0.54 -20.96 -20.81
C GLY A 336 -0.12 -19.95 -19.71
N THR A 337 -0.35 -18.67 -19.89
CA THR A 337 -0.01 -17.64 -18.89
C THR A 337 -1.09 -17.41 -17.85
N ALA A 338 -2.30 -17.86 -18.08
CA ALA A 338 -3.41 -17.76 -17.14
C ALA A 338 -3.88 -19.16 -16.74
N SER A 339 -3.30 -19.73 -15.70
CA SER A 339 -4.00 -20.76 -14.95
C SER A 339 -4.97 -20.09 -13.99
N TYR A 340 -6.20 -19.89 -14.43
CA TYR A 340 -7.28 -19.56 -13.53
C TYR A 340 -7.87 -20.87 -12.97
N SER A 341 -7.60 -21.17 -11.73
CA SER A 341 -8.29 -22.21 -10.99
C SER A 341 -9.34 -21.53 -10.08
N GLY A 342 -10.51 -21.28 -10.59
CA GLY A 342 -11.68 -20.91 -9.81
C GLY A 342 -12.67 -22.06 -9.80
N THR A 343 -13.18 -22.46 -8.65
CA THR A 343 -14.42 -23.24 -8.56
C THR A 343 -15.58 -22.32 -8.90
N ARG A 344 -16.42 -22.76 -9.83
CA ARG A 344 -17.73 -22.14 -10.10
C ARG A 344 -18.68 -22.34 -8.93
#